data_80b31211b823d0189243d3937929a552
#
_entry.id   80b31211b823d0189243d3937929a552
#
_cell.length_a   1.000
_cell.length_b   1.000
_cell.length_c   1.000
_cell.angle_alpha   90.00
_cell.angle_beta   90.00
_cell.angle_gamma   90.00
#
_symmetry.space_group_name_H-M   'P 1'
#
loop_
_entity.id
_entity.type
_entity.pdbx_description
1 polymer ?
#
loop_
_entity_poly.entity_id
_entity_poly.type
_entity_poly.pdbx_seq_one_letter_code
_entity_poly.pdbx_strand_id
1 'polypeptide(L)'
;IVAYGVELEAAKFPAMVVSFLAGTICFATLGVALASVAKSAASAPAIANATILPMGFISNVFIPLDGPPQWLTLAGDIFPLKPFAVAFTEAMSPFSEAPAFEWDRILVLLVWTLLGLVVAWRKFRWEPVVGASTGRRSRRSTGTSA
;
A
#
# COMPACT_ATOMS: atom_id res chain seq x y z
N ILE A 1 7.96 14.49 22.32
CA ILE A 1 9.39 14.32 22.02
C ILE A 1 10.00 15.71 22.01
N VAL A 2 10.61 16.10 23.13
CA VAL A 2 11.04 17.46 23.48
C VAL A 2 12.25 17.96 22.66
N ALA A 3 12.87 17.11 21.85
CA ALA A 3 14.15 17.42 21.20
C ALA A 3 14.08 18.42 20.02
N TYR A 4 12.89 18.64 19.43
CA TYR A 4 12.70 19.55 18.30
C TYR A 4 11.59 20.58 18.49
N GLY A 5 11.11 20.78 19.72
CA GLY A 5 10.06 21.78 20.00
C GLY A 5 8.70 21.49 19.35
N VAL A 6 8.46 20.27 18.86
CA VAL A 6 7.18 19.85 18.32
C VAL A 6 6.30 19.40 19.48
N GLU A 7 5.45 20.28 19.95
CA GLU A 7 4.36 19.93 20.86
C GLU A 7 3.26 19.23 20.06
N LEU A 8 3.32 17.92 20.01
CA LEU A 8 2.19 17.11 19.51
C LEU A 8 1.05 17.28 20.50
N GLU A 9 0.05 18.02 20.08
CA GLU A 9 -1.16 18.24 20.85
C GLU A 9 -1.86 16.88 21.06
N ALA A 10 -2.07 16.48 22.31
CA ALA A 10 -2.65 15.18 22.64
C ALA A 10 -4.04 14.98 21.97
N ALA A 11 -4.73 16.06 21.65
CA ALA A 11 -6.00 16.07 20.93
C ALA A 11 -5.90 15.58 19.47
N LYS A 12 -4.72 15.61 18.85
CA LYS A 12 -4.48 15.13 17.47
C LYS A 12 -4.11 13.65 17.40
N PHE A 13 -3.74 13.06 18.53
CA PHE A 13 -3.34 11.66 18.57
C PHE A 13 -4.39 10.69 18.01
N PRO A 14 -5.71 10.85 18.30
CA PRO A 14 -6.74 10.02 17.69
C PRO A 14 -6.79 10.14 16.17
N ALA A 15 -6.66 11.33 15.60
CA ALA A 15 -6.65 11.55 14.16
C ALA A 15 -5.44 10.88 13.49
N MET A 16 -4.27 10.99 14.11
CA MET A 16 -3.05 10.32 13.64
C MET A 16 -3.21 8.80 13.62
N VAL A 17 -3.75 8.21 14.68
CA VAL A 17 -3.98 6.76 14.75
C VAL A 17 -4.99 6.30 13.71
N VAL A 18 -6.11 7.02 13.57
CA VAL A 18 -7.15 6.69 12.58
C VAL A 18 -6.61 6.79 11.16
N SER A 19 -5.90 7.85 10.82
CA SER A 19 -5.30 8.03 9.49
C SER A 19 -4.26 6.95 9.19
N PHE A 20 -3.43 6.60 10.17
CA PHE A 20 -2.43 5.54 10.04
C PHE A 20 -3.08 4.16 9.83
N LEU A 21 -4.10 3.82 10.61
CA LEU A 21 -4.82 2.55 10.48
C LEU A 21 -5.57 2.48 9.16
N ALA A 22 -6.27 3.55 8.76
CA ALA A 22 -6.96 3.60 7.48
C ALA A 22 -6.00 3.39 6.30
N GLY A 23 -4.86 4.06 6.31
CA GLY A 23 -3.82 3.87 5.30
C GLY A 23 -3.25 2.47 5.30
N THR A 24 -2.91 1.92 6.46
CA THR A 24 -2.35 0.57 6.61
C THR A 24 -3.32 -0.47 6.05
N ILE A 25 -4.59 -0.41 6.40
CA ILE A 25 -5.63 -1.34 5.91
C ILE A 25 -5.80 -1.17 4.39
N CYS A 26 -5.84 0.06 3.90
CA CYS A 26 -5.96 0.35 2.48
C CYS A 26 -4.81 -0.27 1.68
N PHE A 27 -3.57 0.01 2.05
CA PHE A 27 -2.41 -0.51 1.32
C PHE A 27 -2.21 -2.01 1.49
N ALA A 28 -2.57 -2.58 2.64
CA ALA A 28 -2.56 -4.03 2.83
C ALA A 28 -3.55 -4.72 1.90
N THR A 29 -4.79 -4.24 1.81
CA THR A 29 -5.81 -4.81 0.92
C THR A 29 -5.45 -4.64 -0.56
N LEU A 30 -4.88 -3.50 -0.95
CA LEU A 30 -4.37 -3.28 -2.30
C LEU A 30 -3.20 -4.19 -2.62
N GLY A 31 -2.30 -4.42 -1.68
CA GLY A 31 -1.19 -5.37 -1.83
C GLY A 31 -1.69 -6.80 -2.07
N VAL A 32 -2.67 -7.26 -1.29
CA VAL A 32 -3.30 -8.57 -1.49
C VAL A 32 -4.04 -8.62 -2.83
N ALA A 33 -4.74 -7.55 -3.23
CA ALA A 33 -5.40 -7.46 -4.52
C ALA A 33 -4.39 -7.58 -5.68
N LEU A 34 -3.28 -6.84 -5.64
CA LEU A 34 -2.21 -6.92 -6.63
C LEU A 34 -1.59 -8.32 -6.68
N ALA A 35 -1.32 -8.93 -5.53
CA ALA A 35 -0.81 -10.29 -5.46
C ALA A 35 -1.79 -11.31 -6.07
N SER A 36 -3.09 -11.13 -5.88
CA SER A 36 -4.12 -12.01 -6.44
C SER A 36 -4.27 -11.93 -7.96
N VAL A 37 -3.84 -10.83 -8.57
CA VAL A 37 -3.85 -10.61 -10.02
C VAL A 37 -2.53 -11.05 -10.66
N ALA A 38 -1.46 -11.13 -9.89
CA ALA A 38 -0.15 -11.54 -10.39
C ALA A 38 -0.20 -13.01 -10.89
N LYS A 39 0.31 -13.25 -12.10
CA LYS A 39 0.33 -14.58 -12.71
C LYS A 39 1.37 -15.52 -12.09
N SER A 40 2.36 -14.98 -11.41
CA SER A 40 3.40 -15.73 -10.71
C SER A 40 4.00 -14.92 -9.57
N ALA A 41 4.58 -15.58 -8.58
CA ALA A 41 5.30 -14.93 -7.48
C ALA A 41 6.43 -14.02 -7.99
N ALA A 42 7.09 -14.39 -9.09
CA ALA A 42 8.15 -13.60 -9.70
C ALA A 42 7.64 -12.32 -10.38
N SER A 43 6.39 -12.29 -10.85
CA SER A 43 5.78 -11.10 -11.48
C SER A 43 5.18 -10.11 -10.49
N ALA A 44 4.90 -10.52 -9.27
CA ALA A 44 4.26 -9.67 -8.26
C ALA A 44 5.06 -8.39 -7.94
N PRO A 45 6.38 -8.43 -7.72
CA PRO A 45 7.17 -7.21 -7.48
C PRO A 45 7.17 -6.25 -8.68
N ALA A 46 7.21 -6.77 -9.90
CA ALA A 46 7.17 -5.94 -11.10
C ALA A 46 5.83 -5.19 -11.24
N ILE A 47 4.71 -5.87 -10.98
CA ILE A 47 3.37 -5.27 -11.00
C ILE A 47 3.24 -4.23 -9.88
N ALA A 48 3.73 -4.54 -8.68
CA ALA A 48 3.71 -3.61 -7.56
C ALA A 48 4.49 -2.33 -7.89
N ASN A 49 5.72 -2.44 -8.39
CA ASN A 49 6.54 -1.29 -8.76
C ASN A 49 5.92 -0.49 -9.91
N ALA A 50 5.39 -1.16 -10.94
CA ALA A 50 4.70 -0.51 -12.04
C ALA A 50 3.44 0.26 -11.60
N THR A 51 2.86 -0.09 -10.46
CA THR A 51 1.70 0.60 -9.89
C THR A 51 2.13 1.71 -8.94
N ILE A 52 3.09 1.44 -8.04
CA ILE A 52 3.50 2.37 -6.97
C ILE A 52 4.27 3.56 -7.53
N LEU A 53 5.17 3.36 -8.50
CA LEU A 53 6.00 4.44 -9.03
C LEU A 53 5.16 5.54 -9.71
N PRO A 54 4.27 5.25 -10.68
CA PRO A 54 3.43 6.29 -11.26
C PRO A 54 2.51 6.95 -10.23
N MET A 55 1.99 6.15 -9.28
CA MET A 55 1.13 6.67 -8.21
C MET A 55 1.88 7.67 -7.33
N GLY A 56 3.14 7.39 -6.99
CA GLY A 56 3.98 8.30 -6.20
C GLY A 56 4.23 9.65 -6.89
N PHE A 57 4.45 9.64 -8.20
CA PHE A 57 4.62 10.87 -8.98
C PHE A 57 3.30 11.65 -9.10
N ILE A 58 2.18 10.98 -9.42
CA ILE A 58 0.86 11.62 -9.57
C ILE A 58 0.38 12.19 -8.23
N SER A 59 0.72 11.57 -7.10
CA SER A 59 0.31 12.03 -5.77
C SER A 59 1.03 13.28 -5.29
N ASN A 60 2.02 13.78 -6.03
CA ASN A 60 2.86 14.92 -5.63
C ASN A 60 3.61 14.71 -4.29
N VAL A 61 3.78 13.45 -3.89
CA VAL A 61 4.44 13.08 -2.63
C VAL A 61 5.96 12.99 -2.81
N PHE A 62 6.42 12.44 -3.97
CA PHE A 62 7.86 12.29 -4.22
C PHE A 62 8.51 13.59 -4.71
N ILE A 63 7.82 14.34 -5.52
CA ILE A 63 8.33 15.60 -6.08
C ILE A 63 7.22 16.65 -5.94
N PRO A 64 7.28 17.50 -4.90
CA PRO A 64 6.36 18.62 -4.77
C PRO A 64 6.52 19.57 -5.96
N LEU A 65 5.48 19.71 -6.76
CA LEU A 65 5.44 20.65 -7.89
C LEU A 65 4.78 21.95 -7.43
N ASP A 66 5.48 23.06 -7.62
CA ASP A 66 4.90 24.39 -7.43
C ASP A 66 3.93 24.68 -8.59
N GLY A 67 2.61 24.69 -8.29
CA GLY A 67 1.56 24.94 -9.28
C GLY A 67 1.29 23.78 -10.23
N PRO A 68 0.97 22.57 -9.73
CA PRO A 68 0.63 21.45 -10.60
C PRO A 68 -0.64 21.73 -11.41
N PRO A 69 -0.74 21.24 -12.65
CA PRO A 69 -1.95 21.40 -13.44
C PRO A 69 -3.15 20.72 -12.75
N GLN A 70 -4.34 21.28 -12.94
CA GLN A 70 -5.57 20.84 -12.25
C GLN A 70 -5.85 19.33 -12.39
N TRP A 71 -5.59 18.76 -13.57
CA TRP A 71 -5.81 17.33 -13.81
C TRP A 71 -4.89 16.46 -12.94
N LEU A 72 -3.66 16.91 -12.67
CA LEU A 72 -2.71 16.18 -11.83
C LEU A 72 -3.13 16.24 -10.35
N THR A 73 -3.60 17.38 -9.90
CA THR A 73 -4.14 17.55 -8.56
C THR A 73 -5.34 16.64 -8.34
N LEU A 74 -6.29 16.65 -9.29
CA LEU A 74 -7.49 15.82 -9.24
C LEU A 74 -7.15 14.33 -9.28
N ALA A 75 -6.23 13.91 -10.17
CA ALA A 75 -5.77 12.54 -10.21
C ALA A 75 -5.13 12.12 -8.89
N GLY A 76 -4.26 12.96 -8.32
CA GLY A 76 -3.64 12.70 -7.02
C GLY A 76 -4.68 12.54 -5.90
N ASP A 77 -5.73 13.36 -5.87
CA ASP A 77 -6.78 13.31 -4.85
C ASP A 77 -7.64 12.04 -4.94
N ILE A 78 -7.74 11.44 -6.12
CA ILE A 78 -8.45 10.16 -6.33
C ILE A 78 -7.60 8.97 -5.87
N PHE A 79 -6.28 8.99 -6.10
CA PHE A 79 -5.41 7.89 -5.72
C PHE A 79 -5.13 7.85 -4.21
N PRO A 80 -5.04 6.66 -3.58
CA PRO A 80 -5.01 6.54 -2.12
C PRO A 80 -3.75 7.11 -1.46
N LEU A 81 -2.64 7.28 -2.19
CA LEU A 81 -1.37 7.71 -1.62
C LEU A 81 -1.41 9.17 -1.14
N LYS A 82 -1.95 10.10 -1.94
CA LYS A 82 -2.05 11.51 -1.55
C LYS A 82 -3.05 11.74 -0.41
N PRO A 83 -4.29 11.19 -0.45
CA PRO A 83 -5.20 11.26 0.70
C PRO A 83 -4.58 10.76 1.99
N PHE A 84 -3.85 9.63 1.95
CA PHE A 84 -3.14 9.13 3.12
C PHE A 84 -2.05 10.10 3.59
N ALA A 85 -1.19 10.56 2.68
CA ALA A 85 -0.11 11.47 3.02
C ALA A 85 -0.62 12.77 3.63
N VAL A 86 -1.68 13.36 3.05
CA VAL A 86 -2.30 14.59 3.55
C VAL A 86 -2.93 14.35 4.93
N ALA A 87 -3.79 13.35 5.08
CA ALA A 87 -4.46 13.07 6.35
C ALA A 87 -3.47 12.79 7.49
N PHE A 88 -2.39 12.06 7.18
CA PHE A 88 -1.37 11.74 8.17
C PHE A 88 -0.50 12.96 8.51
N THR A 89 -0.11 13.75 7.50
CA THR A 89 0.71 14.95 7.70
C THR A 89 -0.05 16.03 8.47
N GLU A 90 -1.32 16.25 8.15
CA GLU A 90 -2.17 17.21 8.89
C GLU A 90 -2.34 16.79 10.35
N ALA A 91 -2.54 15.50 10.61
CA ALA A 91 -2.62 15.00 11.98
C ALA A 91 -1.30 15.17 12.77
N MET A 92 -0.14 15.23 12.08
CA MET A 92 1.17 15.47 12.68
C MET A 92 1.60 16.93 12.68
N SER A 93 0.92 17.79 11.91
CA SER A 93 1.30 19.19 11.74
C SER A 93 1.09 19.97 13.03
N PRO A 94 2.08 20.75 13.50
CA PRO A 94 1.90 21.65 14.62
C PRO A 94 1.03 22.86 14.28
N PHE A 95 0.79 23.13 12.99
CA PHE A 95 0.06 24.29 12.50
C PHE A 95 -1.42 24.00 12.19
N SER A 96 -1.85 22.75 12.16
CA SER A 96 -3.24 22.38 11.97
C SER A 96 -4.01 22.51 13.29
N GLU A 97 -5.30 22.87 13.21
CA GLU A 97 -6.17 22.92 14.38
C GLU A 97 -6.64 21.51 14.79
N ALA A 98 -6.71 21.25 16.11
CA ALA A 98 -7.27 20.00 16.61
C ALA A 98 -8.81 20.01 16.42
N PRO A 99 -9.42 18.84 16.08
CA PRO A 99 -8.90 17.47 16.12
C PRO A 99 -8.26 16.94 14.82
N ALA A 100 -7.99 17.76 13.80
CA ALA A 100 -7.25 17.46 12.58
C ALA A 100 -7.72 16.18 11.83
N PHE A 101 -9.03 15.90 11.84
CA PHE A 101 -9.63 14.78 11.10
C PHE A 101 -9.95 15.20 9.67
N GLU A 102 -9.23 14.63 8.71
CA GLU A 102 -9.46 14.77 7.27
C GLU A 102 -10.43 13.68 6.78
N TRP A 103 -11.71 13.81 7.12
CA TRP A 103 -12.74 12.79 6.81
C TRP A 103 -12.87 12.49 5.34
N ASP A 104 -12.75 13.49 4.47
CA ASP A 104 -12.81 13.32 3.02
C ASP A 104 -11.68 12.41 2.52
N ARG A 105 -10.49 12.59 3.07
CA ARG A 105 -9.31 11.77 2.75
C ARG A 105 -9.46 10.35 3.27
N ILE A 106 -9.96 10.19 4.48
CA ILE A 106 -10.25 8.88 5.08
C ILE A 106 -11.30 8.13 4.27
N LEU A 107 -12.32 8.82 3.77
CA LEU A 107 -13.37 8.23 2.94
C LEU A 107 -12.80 7.68 1.62
N VAL A 108 -11.90 8.42 0.96
CA VAL A 108 -11.19 7.92 -0.23
C VAL A 108 -10.41 6.63 0.10
N LEU A 109 -9.69 6.59 1.22
CA LEU A 109 -8.98 5.38 1.66
C LEU A 109 -9.92 4.20 1.88
N LEU A 110 -11.10 4.42 2.47
CA LEU A 110 -12.11 3.38 2.68
C LEU A 110 -12.66 2.85 1.35
N VAL A 111 -12.92 3.72 0.38
CA VAL A 111 -13.35 3.31 -0.96
C VAL A 111 -12.32 2.41 -1.62
N TRP A 112 -11.03 2.80 -1.58
CA TRP A 112 -9.95 1.99 -2.13
C TRP A 112 -9.77 0.67 -1.36
N THR A 113 -9.96 0.67 -0.04
CA THR A 113 -9.97 -0.54 0.78
C THR A 113 -11.04 -1.52 0.32
N LEU A 114 -12.26 -1.02 0.12
CA LEU A 114 -13.38 -1.85 -0.38
C LEU A 114 -13.10 -2.40 -1.78
N LEU A 115 -12.58 -1.58 -2.69
CA LEU A 115 -12.19 -2.03 -4.03
C LEU A 115 -11.11 -3.10 -3.97
N GLY A 116 -10.06 -2.89 -3.16
CA GLY A 116 -8.99 -3.85 -2.95
C GLY A 116 -9.52 -5.18 -2.39
N LEU A 117 -10.43 -5.11 -1.41
CA LEU A 117 -11.05 -6.29 -0.80
C LEU A 117 -11.90 -7.08 -1.81
N VAL A 118 -12.71 -6.38 -2.62
CA VAL A 118 -13.53 -7.01 -3.66
C VAL A 118 -12.67 -7.71 -4.72
N VAL A 119 -11.59 -7.05 -5.17
CA VAL A 119 -10.66 -7.65 -6.13
C VAL A 119 -9.96 -8.86 -5.53
N ALA A 120 -9.46 -8.72 -4.30
CA ALA A 120 -8.84 -9.81 -3.58
C ALA A 120 -9.81 -11.00 -3.47
N TRP A 121 -11.03 -10.78 -3.00
CA TRP A 121 -12.02 -11.84 -2.82
C TRP A 121 -12.39 -12.54 -4.13
N ARG A 122 -12.54 -11.80 -5.22
CA ARG A 122 -12.90 -12.38 -6.53
C ARG A 122 -11.77 -13.09 -7.24
N LYS A 123 -10.52 -12.67 -7.01
CA LYS A 123 -9.35 -13.16 -7.74
C LYS A 123 -8.42 -14.04 -6.89
N PHE A 124 -8.61 -14.07 -5.58
CA PHE A 124 -7.76 -14.86 -4.70
C PHE A 124 -7.95 -16.35 -4.98
N ARG A 125 -6.92 -16.98 -5.50
CA ARG A 125 -6.84 -18.42 -5.70
C ARG A 125 -5.78 -18.95 -4.75
N TRP A 126 -6.16 -19.87 -3.89
CA TRP A 126 -5.21 -20.68 -3.16
C TRP A 126 -4.52 -21.60 -4.15
N GLU A 127 -3.33 -21.23 -4.65
CA GLU A 127 -2.44 -22.22 -5.25
C GLU A 127 -1.71 -22.89 -4.09
N PRO A 128 -1.92 -24.21 -3.87
CA PRO A 128 -1.08 -24.95 -2.94
C PRO A 128 0.34 -24.82 -3.49
N VAL A 129 1.28 -24.44 -2.64
CA VAL A 129 2.71 -24.52 -2.95
C VAL A 129 2.95 -26.02 -3.21
N VAL A 130 2.92 -26.42 -4.47
CA VAL A 130 3.33 -27.75 -4.89
C VAL A 130 4.78 -27.84 -4.47
N GLY A 131 5.01 -28.58 -3.39
CA GLY A 131 6.30 -28.74 -2.77
C GLY A 131 7.30 -29.11 -3.85
N ALA A 132 8.45 -28.45 -3.81
CA ALA A 132 9.60 -28.85 -4.59
C ALA A 132 9.73 -30.37 -4.46
N SER A 133 9.37 -31.08 -5.52
CA SER A 133 9.57 -32.50 -5.61
C SER A 133 11.07 -32.71 -5.41
N THR A 134 11.43 -33.13 -4.19
CA THR A 134 12.76 -33.64 -3.89
C THR A 134 13.01 -34.70 -4.95
N GLY A 135 13.82 -34.35 -5.94
CA GLY A 135 14.28 -35.23 -6.96
C GLY A 135 14.93 -36.44 -6.31
N ARG A 136 14.16 -37.48 -6.11
CA ARG A 136 14.64 -38.79 -5.72
C ARG A 136 15.52 -39.26 -6.85
N ARG A 137 16.79 -38.90 -6.81
CA ARG A 137 17.83 -39.40 -7.63
C ARG A 137 17.88 -40.91 -7.41
N SER A 138 17.16 -41.66 -8.24
CA SER A 138 17.32 -43.11 -8.38
C SER A 138 18.79 -43.36 -8.73
N ARG A 139 19.57 -43.77 -7.75
CA ARG A 139 20.86 -44.35 -7.93
C ARG A 139 20.62 -45.70 -8.59
N ARG A 140 20.62 -45.73 -9.92
CA ARG A 140 20.75 -46.97 -10.70
C ARG A 140 22.14 -47.52 -10.41
N SER A 141 22.18 -48.50 -9.53
CA SER A 141 23.35 -49.35 -9.35
C SER A 141 23.55 -50.14 -10.66
N THR A 142 24.51 -49.75 -11.43
CA THR A 142 25.08 -50.62 -12.49
C THR A 142 25.88 -51.71 -11.78
N GLY A 143 25.22 -52.84 -11.57
CA GLY A 143 25.89 -54.07 -11.22
C GLY A 143 26.72 -54.55 -12.39
N THR A 144 28.03 -54.47 -12.27
CA THR A 144 28.99 -55.15 -13.12
C THR A 144 28.98 -56.61 -12.73
N SER A 145 28.61 -57.44 -13.63
CA SER A 145 28.90 -58.87 -13.57
C SER A 145 30.00 -59.19 -14.59
N ALA A 146 31.09 -59.70 -14.10
CA ALA A 146 32.20 -60.32 -14.85
C ALA A 146 31.75 -61.62 -15.49
#